data_303dbac6b9951cc83d4e8e5afe059654
#
_entry.id   303dbac6b9951cc83d4e8e5afe059654
#
_cell.length_a   1.000
_cell.length_b   1.000
_cell.length_c   1.000
_cell.angle_alpha   90.00
_cell.angle_beta   90.00
_cell.angle_gamma   90.00
#
_symmetry.space_group_name_H-M   'P 1'
#
loop_
_entity.id
_entity.type
_entity.pdbx_description
1 polymer ?
#
loop_
_entity_poly.entity_id
_entity_poly.type
_entity_poly.pdbx_seq_one_letter_code
_entity_poly.pdbx_strand_id
1 'polypeptide(L)'
;IVATSNGVYRSEDGGDNFVHTFPGENLVSMEFHTTNSNIIFAGSKGNTSVYKSIDNGINWSQSGSGLPSTNDVRRACIAVTNDNPNVIYALFGNNSNGYYGLYKSSDEGNSWSLQSDSPNLLGWSTTGSDNGGQAWYDLALTVSPQDENMVFVGGVNCWKSTDGGINWSLNTHWYGGGGANYMHADEHMLQYNTLDNKVYSANDGGLYYSDDDGNNWTDISDGLQITQFYRLGVSQTVQDLVIGGTQDNGTFLKNNLNW
;
A
#
# COMPACT_ATOMS: atom_id res chain seq x y z
N ILE A 1 -18.70 -3.58 3.85
CA ILE A 1 -17.78 -4.56 4.45
C ILE A 1 -16.60 -3.80 5.00
N VAL A 2 -16.10 -4.19 6.17
CA VAL A 2 -14.96 -3.54 6.85
C VAL A 2 -13.98 -4.61 7.32
N ALA A 3 -12.72 -4.49 6.92
CA ALA A 3 -11.60 -5.25 7.44
C ALA A 3 -11.10 -4.59 8.74
N THR A 4 -10.86 -5.38 9.76
CA THR A 4 -10.43 -4.90 11.08
C THR A 4 -9.32 -5.78 11.66
N SER A 5 -8.72 -5.34 12.76
CA SER A 5 -7.76 -6.15 13.53
C SER A 5 -8.37 -7.41 14.16
N ASN A 6 -9.68 -7.59 14.10
CA ASN A 6 -10.41 -8.75 14.65
C ASN A 6 -11.28 -9.44 13.57
N GLY A 7 -10.96 -9.26 12.28
CA GLY A 7 -11.67 -9.92 11.19
C GLY A 7 -12.55 -9.00 10.35
N VAL A 8 -13.59 -9.57 9.73
CA VAL A 8 -14.49 -8.87 8.82
C VAL A 8 -15.84 -8.61 9.48
N TYR A 9 -16.30 -7.38 9.35
CA TYR A 9 -17.66 -6.96 9.68
C TYR A 9 -18.40 -6.58 8.39
N ARG A 10 -19.63 -7.08 8.25
CA ARG A 10 -20.49 -6.87 7.08
C ARG A 10 -21.80 -6.20 7.47
N SER A 11 -22.22 -5.21 6.70
CA SER A 11 -23.50 -4.53 6.82
C SER A 11 -24.36 -4.79 5.56
N GLU A 12 -25.68 -4.90 5.75
CA GLU A 12 -26.68 -5.00 4.67
C GLU A 12 -27.61 -3.78 4.63
N ASP A 13 -27.42 -2.83 5.56
CA ASP A 13 -28.31 -1.68 5.78
C ASP A 13 -27.60 -0.33 5.67
N GLY A 14 -26.52 -0.26 4.87
CA GLY A 14 -25.77 1.00 4.63
C GLY A 14 -24.80 1.37 5.75
N GLY A 15 -24.55 0.46 6.68
CA GLY A 15 -23.60 0.69 7.78
C GLY A 15 -24.26 0.97 9.14
N ASP A 16 -25.59 0.89 9.21
CA ASP A 16 -26.32 1.09 10.47
C ASP A 16 -26.09 -0.07 11.44
N ASN A 17 -26.03 -1.30 10.94
CA ASN A 17 -25.73 -2.49 11.72
C ASN A 17 -24.68 -3.36 11.04
N PHE A 18 -23.82 -4.00 11.84
CA PHE A 18 -22.76 -4.89 11.36
C PHE A 18 -22.86 -6.28 11.98
N VAL A 19 -22.65 -7.29 11.14
CA VAL A 19 -22.48 -8.69 11.55
C VAL A 19 -21.01 -9.05 11.42
N HIS A 20 -20.44 -9.68 12.45
CA HIS A 20 -19.09 -10.21 12.45
C HIS A 20 -19.04 -11.53 11.68
N THR A 21 -18.60 -11.52 10.42
CA THR A 21 -18.67 -12.69 9.53
C THR A 21 -17.40 -13.51 9.48
N PHE A 22 -16.25 -12.93 9.83
CA PHE A 22 -14.97 -13.64 9.85
C PHE A 22 -14.14 -13.22 11.07
N PRO A 23 -14.24 -13.91 12.22
CA PRO A 23 -13.52 -13.55 13.43
C PRO A 23 -12.09 -14.10 13.48
N GLY A 24 -11.23 -13.42 14.24
CA GLY A 24 -9.94 -13.95 14.69
C GLY A 24 -8.73 -13.59 13.83
N GLU A 25 -8.93 -12.88 12.71
CA GLU A 25 -7.83 -12.47 11.81
C GLU A 25 -7.62 -10.95 11.85
N ASN A 26 -6.35 -10.53 11.84
CA ASN A 26 -6.00 -9.12 11.70
C ASN A 26 -5.86 -8.78 10.21
N LEU A 27 -6.93 -8.26 9.61
CA LEU A 27 -6.98 -7.94 8.19
C LEU A 27 -6.63 -6.48 7.94
N VAL A 28 -5.72 -6.25 7.00
CA VAL A 28 -5.12 -4.94 6.72
C VAL A 28 -5.19 -4.53 5.24
N SER A 29 -5.64 -5.43 4.38
CA SER A 29 -5.87 -5.19 2.95
C SER A 29 -7.12 -5.94 2.52
N MET A 30 -7.94 -5.33 1.68
CA MET A 30 -9.15 -5.97 1.14
C MET A 30 -9.44 -5.42 -0.25
N GLU A 31 -9.65 -6.33 -1.22
CA GLU A 31 -9.99 -5.99 -2.59
C GLU A 31 -11.18 -6.80 -3.08
N PHE A 32 -12.10 -6.12 -3.77
CA PHE A 32 -13.18 -6.77 -4.49
C PHE A 32 -12.70 -7.21 -5.86
N HIS A 33 -13.11 -8.40 -6.27
CA HIS A 33 -12.93 -8.84 -7.64
C HIS A 33 -13.63 -7.87 -8.62
N THR A 34 -12.94 -7.49 -9.68
CA THR A 34 -13.32 -6.36 -10.53
C THR A 34 -14.61 -6.53 -11.32
N THR A 35 -15.06 -7.78 -11.55
CA THR A 35 -16.29 -8.08 -12.31
C THR A 35 -17.31 -8.92 -11.55
N ASN A 36 -16.97 -9.42 -10.35
CA ASN A 36 -17.87 -10.22 -9.51
C ASN A 36 -17.78 -9.80 -8.05
N SER A 37 -18.70 -8.95 -7.60
CA SER A 37 -18.73 -8.43 -6.24
C SER A 37 -18.94 -9.48 -5.13
N ASN A 38 -19.31 -10.71 -5.47
CA ASN A 38 -19.38 -11.81 -4.50
C ASN A 38 -17.98 -12.31 -4.11
N ILE A 39 -16.97 -12.08 -4.95
CA ILE A 39 -15.59 -12.51 -4.69
C ILE A 39 -14.83 -11.35 -4.07
N ILE A 40 -14.22 -11.61 -2.90
CA ILE A 40 -13.44 -10.64 -2.15
C ILE A 40 -12.17 -11.33 -1.67
N PHE A 41 -11.06 -10.62 -1.76
CA PHE A 41 -9.76 -11.04 -1.23
C PHE A 41 -9.38 -10.18 -0.04
N ALA A 42 -8.71 -10.76 0.95
CA ALA A 42 -8.20 -10.04 2.11
C ALA A 42 -6.81 -10.53 2.49
N GLY A 43 -5.92 -9.58 2.76
CA GLY A 43 -4.57 -9.82 3.27
C GLY A 43 -4.51 -9.57 4.77
N SER A 44 -3.85 -10.45 5.52
CA SER A 44 -3.73 -10.34 6.98
C SER A 44 -2.33 -9.86 7.42
N LYS A 45 -2.25 -9.51 8.70
CA LYS A 45 -1.03 -9.12 9.42
C LYS A 45 -0.88 -9.96 10.69
N GLY A 46 0.35 -10.44 10.93
CA GLY A 46 0.67 -11.25 12.09
C GLY A 46 0.79 -12.74 11.73
N ASN A 47 -0.28 -13.49 11.81
CA ASN A 47 -0.39 -14.86 11.27
C ASN A 47 -0.81 -14.74 9.78
N THR A 48 0.14 -14.36 8.94
CA THR A 48 -0.13 -13.73 7.66
C THR A 48 -0.53 -14.73 6.58
N SER A 49 -1.66 -14.47 5.94
CA SER A 49 -2.16 -15.22 4.79
C SER A 49 -3.03 -14.33 3.89
N VAL A 50 -3.47 -14.89 2.78
CA VAL A 50 -4.53 -14.35 1.94
C VAL A 50 -5.79 -15.18 2.14
N TYR A 51 -6.91 -14.50 2.33
CA TYR A 51 -8.23 -15.10 2.47
C TYR A 51 -9.11 -14.70 1.29
N LYS A 52 -10.06 -15.57 0.95
CA LYS A 52 -11.03 -15.38 -0.13
C LYS A 52 -12.45 -15.65 0.38
N SER A 53 -13.38 -14.79 0.03
CA SER A 53 -14.83 -15.04 0.08
C SER A 53 -15.35 -15.17 -1.34
N ILE A 54 -16.38 -15.99 -1.55
CA ILE A 54 -17.10 -16.14 -2.81
C ILE A 54 -18.60 -15.85 -2.68
N ASP A 55 -19.01 -15.34 -1.55
CA ASP A 55 -20.41 -15.10 -1.17
C ASP A 55 -20.61 -13.72 -0.52
N ASN A 56 -19.94 -12.70 -1.06
CA ASN A 56 -20.04 -11.32 -0.64
C ASN A 56 -19.66 -11.11 0.84
N GLY A 57 -18.59 -11.80 1.29
CA GLY A 57 -18.02 -11.64 2.63
C GLY A 57 -18.79 -12.33 3.76
N ILE A 58 -19.70 -13.27 3.45
CA ILE A 58 -20.42 -14.05 4.45
C ILE A 58 -19.53 -15.15 5.02
N ASN A 59 -18.90 -15.94 4.14
CA ASN A 59 -17.96 -16.98 4.52
C ASN A 59 -16.58 -16.72 3.90
N TRP A 60 -15.54 -17.09 4.64
CA TRP A 60 -14.14 -16.88 4.26
C TRP A 60 -13.34 -18.16 4.42
N SER A 61 -12.41 -18.37 3.52
CA SER A 61 -11.42 -19.45 3.60
C SER A 61 -10.06 -18.93 3.18
N GLN A 62 -9.00 -19.62 3.59
CA GLN A 62 -7.67 -19.32 3.09
C GLN A 62 -7.66 -19.50 1.56
N SER A 63 -7.06 -18.55 0.85
CA SER A 63 -6.93 -18.59 -0.59
C SER A 63 -5.91 -19.65 -1.02
N GLY A 64 -6.26 -20.46 -1.97
CA GLY A 64 -5.51 -21.41 -2.76
C GLY A 64 -4.22 -22.01 -2.21
N SER A 65 -3.47 -22.66 -3.10
CA SER A 65 -2.15 -23.24 -2.81
C SER A 65 -1.02 -22.38 -3.39
N GLY A 66 0.22 -22.57 -2.91
CA GLY A 66 1.40 -21.88 -3.44
C GLY A 66 1.78 -20.58 -2.72
N LEU A 67 0.98 -20.14 -1.75
CA LEU A 67 1.33 -19.00 -0.88
C LEU A 67 2.46 -19.36 0.10
N PRO A 68 3.20 -18.36 0.62
CA PRO A 68 4.26 -18.60 1.61
C PRO A 68 3.71 -19.17 2.92
N SER A 69 4.61 -19.77 3.71
CA SER A 69 4.29 -20.17 5.08
C SER A 69 3.98 -18.95 5.94
N THR A 70 2.94 -19.03 6.76
CA THR A 70 2.55 -17.96 7.70
C THR A 70 3.63 -17.62 8.71
N ASN A 71 4.58 -18.54 8.96
CA ASN A 71 5.71 -18.31 9.86
C ASN A 71 6.80 -17.41 9.26
N ASP A 72 6.85 -17.26 7.95
CA ASP A 72 7.91 -16.56 7.24
C ASP A 72 7.54 -15.11 6.89
N VAL A 73 6.25 -14.79 6.97
CA VAL A 73 5.68 -13.51 6.55
C VAL A 73 4.88 -12.84 7.65
N ARG A 74 4.82 -11.49 7.61
CA ARG A 74 4.16 -10.68 8.67
C ARG A 74 3.00 -9.83 8.20
N ARG A 75 2.95 -9.47 6.91
CA ARG A 75 1.90 -8.62 6.35
C ARG A 75 1.71 -8.96 4.88
N ALA A 76 0.44 -9.01 4.46
CA ALA A 76 0.05 -9.19 3.07
C ALA A 76 -0.75 -7.98 2.57
N CYS A 77 -0.48 -7.56 1.33
CA CYS A 77 -1.26 -6.58 0.59
C CYS A 77 -1.72 -7.21 -0.73
N ILE A 78 -2.96 -6.93 -1.13
CA ILE A 78 -3.61 -7.51 -2.30
C ILE A 78 -3.85 -6.45 -3.35
N ALA A 79 -3.72 -6.81 -4.62
CA ALA A 79 -4.18 -5.99 -5.73
C ALA A 79 -4.87 -6.84 -6.80
N VAL A 80 -5.89 -6.25 -7.43
CA VAL A 80 -6.69 -6.81 -8.51
C VAL A 80 -6.62 -5.90 -9.72
N THR A 81 -6.87 -6.43 -10.92
CA THR A 81 -6.86 -5.64 -12.15
C THR A 81 -8.11 -5.86 -13.00
N ASN A 82 -8.55 -4.82 -13.70
CA ASN A 82 -9.66 -4.90 -14.66
C ASN A 82 -9.22 -5.49 -16.01
N ASP A 83 -7.93 -5.42 -16.36
CA ASP A 83 -7.40 -5.95 -17.59
C ASP A 83 -7.64 -7.47 -17.70
N ASN A 84 -7.38 -8.18 -16.60
CA ASN A 84 -7.66 -9.60 -16.48
C ASN A 84 -8.20 -9.93 -15.08
N PRO A 85 -9.51 -10.07 -14.91
CA PRO A 85 -10.12 -10.30 -13.60
C PRO A 85 -9.64 -11.58 -12.88
N ASN A 86 -9.12 -12.58 -13.61
CA ASN A 86 -8.57 -13.79 -12.99
C ASN A 86 -7.21 -13.53 -12.31
N VAL A 87 -6.55 -12.41 -12.63
CA VAL A 87 -5.23 -12.07 -12.09
C VAL A 87 -5.36 -11.31 -10.79
N ILE A 88 -4.69 -11.86 -9.79
CA ILE A 88 -4.58 -11.28 -8.44
C ILE A 88 -3.11 -11.27 -8.03
N TYR A 89 -2.66 -10.19 -7.43
CA TYR A 89 -1.34 -10.09 -6.85
C TYR A 89 -1.41 -10.05 -5.32
N ALA A 90 -0.42 -10.69 -4.69
CA ALA A 90 -0.22 -10.66 -3.24
C ALA A 90 1.23 -10.33 -2.91
N LEU A 91 1.45 -9.21 -2.26
CA LEU A 91 2.74 -8.71 -1.77
C LEU A 91 2.92 -9.11 -0.32
N PHE A 92 4.08 -9.65 0.03
CA PHE A 92 4.38 -10.06 1.39
C PHE A 92 5.62 -9.36 1.94
N GLY A 93 5.49 -8.84 3.17
CA GLY A 93 6.61 -8.44 4.01
C GLY A 93 7.09 -9.61 4.88
N ASN A 94 8.43 -9.73 5.05
CA ASN A 94 9.05 -10.76 5.85
C ASN A 94 9.10 -10.40 7.36
N ASN A 95 9.62 -11.32 8.17
CA ASN A 95 9.75 -11.13 9.62
C ASN A 95 10.72 -10.01 10.04
N SER A 96 11.60 -9.56 9.15
CA SER A 96 12.47 -8.39 9.34
C SER A 96 11.89 -7.11 8.75
N ASN A 97 10.61 -7.14 8.35
CA ASN A 97 9.87 -6.06 7.71
C ASN A 97 10.39 -5.62 6.33
N GLY A 98 11.28 -6.40 5.72
CA GLY A 98 11.69 -6.26 4.33
C GLY A 98 10.78 -7.04 3.38
N TYR A 99 11.13 -7.03 2.09
CA TYR A 99 10.44 -7.76 1.06
C TYR A 99 10.61 -9.27 1.22
N TYR A 100 9.50 -9.99 1.23
CA TYR A 100 9.50 -11.45 1.18
C TYR A 100 9.29 -11.96 -0.25
N GLY A 101 8.34 -11.36 -0.96
CA GLY A 101 8.04 -11.72 -2.32
C GLY A 101 6.71 -11.19 -2.83
N LEU A 102 6.60 -11.11 -4.14
CA LEU A 102 5.35 -10.89 -4.87
C LEU A 102 4.88 -12.21 -5.46
N TYR A 103 3.63 -12.53 -5.22
CA TYR A 103 2.95 -13.72 -5.74
C TYR A 103 1.85 -13.29 -6.71
N LYS A 104 1.67 -14.07 -7.78
CA LYS A 104 0.59 -13.89 -8.77
C LYS A 104 -0.28 -15.15 -8.82
N SER A 105 -1.57 -14.94 -8.81
CA SER A 105 -2.57 -15.93 -9.24
C SER A 105 -3.08 -15.53 -10.62
N SER A 106 -3.37 -16.51 -11.48
CA SER A 106 -4.04 -16.32 -12.77
C SER A 106 -5.35 -17.10 -12.85
N ASP A 107 -5.85 -17.54 -11.69
CA ASP A 107 -7.05 -18.39 -11.56
C ASP A 107 -7.93 -17.96 -10.37
N GLU A 108 -8.07 -16.64 -10.17
CA GLU A 108 -8.87 -16.06 -9.10
C GLU A 108 -8.44 -16.51 -7.69
N GLY A 109 -7.14 -16.66 -7.44
CA GLY A 109 -6.60 -17.03 -6.14
C GLY A 109 -6.73 -18.51 -5.79
N ASN A 110 -7.00 -19.41 -6.75
CA ASN A 110 -7.03 -20.85 -6.50
C ASN A 110 -5.62 -21.47 -6.46
N SER A 111 -4.67 -20.86 -7.17
CA SER A 111 -3.25 -21.18 -7.06
C SER A 111 -2.39 -19.92 -7.20
N TRP A 112 -1.20 -19.96 -6.60
CA TRP A 112 -0.28 -18.83 -6.53
C TRP A 112 1.13 -19.25 -6.93
N SER A 113 1.83 -18.38 -7.66
CA SER A 113 3.22 -18.55 -8.04
C SER A 113 4.04 -17.31 -7.63
N LEU A 114 5.24 -17.57 -7.09
CA LEU A 114 6.21 -16.52 -6.80
C LEU A 114 6.66 -15.87 -8.12
N GLN A 115 6.59 -14.53 -8.18
CA GLN A 115 7.11 -13.74 -9.31
C GLN A 115 8.54 -13.29 -9.03
N SER A 116 8.78 -12.73 -7.86
CA SER A 116 10.11 -12.31 -7.40
C SER A 116 10.19 -12.25 -5.88
N ASP A 117 11.41 -12.41 -5.35
CA ASP A 117 11.77 -12.25 -3.95
C ASP A 117 12.98 -11.31 -3.77
N SER A 118 13.39 -10.68 -4.85
CA SER A 118 14.48 -9.70 -4.93
C SER A 118 14.29 -8.74 -6.10
N PRO A 119 14.88 -7.50 -6.04
CA PRO A 119 15.58 -6.88 -4.92
C PRO A 119 14.66 -6.61 -3.72
N ASN A 120 15.20 -6.16 -2.57
CA ASN A 120 14.36 -5.78 -1.43
C ASN A 120 13.59 -4.48 -1.73
N LEU A 121 12.34 -4.61 -2.16
CA LEU A 121 11.49 -3.48 -2.57
C LEU A 121 11.02 -2.62 -1.38
N LEU A 122 11.08 -3.15 -0.15
CA LEU A 122 10.55 -2.53 1.07
C LEU A 122 11.65 -1.95 1.97
N GLY A 123 12.89 -1.91 1.48
CA GLY A 123 14.02 -1.27 2.13
C GLY A 123 14.22 0.19 1.71
N TRP A 124 15.33 0.77 2.17
CA TRP A 124 15.66 2.19 1.95
C TRP A 124 16.60 2.41 0.76
N SER A 125 17.31 1.36 0.34
CA SER A 125 18.32 1.44 -0.73
C SER A 125 17.69 1.68 -2.09
N THR A 126 18.33 2.51 -2.91
CA THR A 126 17.96 2.72 -4.31
C THR A 126 18.17 1.49 -5.21
N THR A 127 18.88 0.49 -4.70
CA THR A 127 19.15 -0.77 -5.41
C THR A 127 18.47 -1.98 -4.76
N GLY A 128 17.76 -1.78 -3.63
CA GLY A 128 17.17 -2.86 -2.86
C GLY A 128 18.19 -3.84 -2.28
N SER A 129 19.42 -3.36 -1.97
CA SER A 129 20.53 -4.19 -1.47
C SER A 129 20.58 -4.28 0.05
N ASP A 130 19.77 -3.52 0.75
CA ASP A 130 19.67 -3.51 2.21
C ASP A 130 18.82 -4.67 2.74
N ASN A 131 19.00 -4.96 4.02
CA ASN A 131 18.20 -5.96 4.73
C ASN A 131 17.15 -5.29 5.60
N GLY A 132 15.97 -5.89 5.69
CA GLY A 132 14.86 -5.35 6.48
C GLY A 132 14.11 -4.26 5.72
N GLY A 133 13.31 -3.49 6.46
CA GLY A 133 12.43 -2.46 5.93
C GLY A 133 11.41 -2.06 6.98
N GLN A 134 10.31 -1.49 6.55
CA GLN A 134 9.23 -1.09 7.45
C GLN A 134 7.84 -1.53 7.00
N ALA A 135 7.76 -2.74 6.40
CA ALA A 135 6.49 -3.34 5.97
C ALA A 135 5.42 -3.44 7.07
N TRP A 136 5.82 -3.32 8.36
CA TRP A 136 4.87 -3.21 9.48
C TRP A 136 4.08 -1.90 9.46
N TYR A 137 4.65 -0.85 8.87
CA TYR A 137 4.13 0.51 8.82
C TYR A 137 3.55 0.84 7.44
N ASP A 138 4.38 0.82 6.41
CA ASP A 138 4.08 1.13 5.03
C ASP A 138 4.13 -0.14 4.16
N LEU A 139 3.12 -0.37 3.39
CA LEU A 139 3.03 -1.46 2.41
C LEU A 139 1.89 -1.16 1.47
N ALA A 140 2.21 -0.82 0.24
CA ALA A 140 1.25 -0.53 -0.80
C ALA A 140 1.50 -1.37 -2.05
N LEU A 141 0.44 -1.76 -2.72
CA LEU A 141 0.47 -2.54 -3.95
C LEU A 141 -0.67 -2.08 -4.85
N THR A 142 -0.38 -1.85 -6.12
CA THR A 142 -1.42 -1.67 -7.14
C THR A 142 -0.98 -2.26 -8.47
N VAL A 143 -1.94 -2.56 -9.32
CA VAL A 143 -1.73 -3.06 -10.68
C VAL A 143 -2.60 -2.26 -11.64
N SER A 144 -2.07 -1.97 -12.83
CA SER A 144 -2.78 -1.18 -13.84
C SER A 144 -4.10 -1.86 -14.24
N PRO A 145 -5.18 -1.10 -14.37
CA PRO A 145 -6.45 -1.62 -14.87
C PRO A 145 -6.45 -1.88 -16.38
N GLN A 146 -5.36 -1.54 -17.09
CA GLN A 146 -5.21 -1.69 -18.55
C GLN A 146 -4.07 -2.62 -18.96
N ASP A 147 -3.21 -3.02 -18.02
CA ASP A 147 -2.09 -3.95 -18.24
C ASP A 147 -1.82 -4.73 -16.96
N GLU A 148 -2.20 -6.00 -16.95
CA GLU A 148 -2.02 -6.90 -15.82
C GLU A 148 -0.56 -7.06 -15.39
N ASN A 149 0.41 -6.71 -16.26
CA ASN A 149 1.83 -6.83 -16.01
C ASN A 149 2.47 -5.56 -15.45
N MET A 150 1.75 -4.42 -15.47
CA MET A 150 2.22 -3.18 -14.87
C MET A 150 1.84 -3.11 -13.39
N VAL A 151 2.82 -3.31 -12.53
CA VAL A 151 2.67 -3.41 -11.07
C VAL A 151 3.51 -2.36 -10.37
N PHE A 152 2.95 -1.72 -9.35
CA PHE A 152 3.66 -0.82 -8.44
C PHE A 152 3.66 -1.38 -7.02
N VAL A 153 4.82 -1.29 -6.38
CA VAL A 153 5.02 -1.61 -4.96
C VAL A 153 5.56 -0.38 -4.25
N GLY A 154 4.91 -0.01 -3.16
CA GLY A 154 5.31 1.08 -2.27
C GLY A 154 5.68 0.59 -0.88
N GLY A 155 6.72 1.14 -0.37
CA GLY A 155 7.22 1.08 1.00
C GLY A 155 7.88 2.43 1.26
N VAL A 156 9.13 2.48 1.73
CA VAL A 156 9.90 3.73 1.81
C VAL A 156 10.08 4.38 0.44
N ASN A 157 10.25 3.55 -0.58
CA ASN A 157 10.36 3.95 -1.98
C ASN A 157 9.24 3.32 -2.81
N CYS A 158 8.98 3.84 -3.99
CA CYS A 158 8.09 3.21 -4.94
C CYS A 158 8.88 2.50 -6.05
N TRP A 159 8.49 1.27 -6.36
CA TRP A 159 9.06 0.44 -7.41
C TRP A 159 8.02 0.10 -8.45
N LYS A 160 8.46 -0.02 -9.71
CA LYS A 160 7.62 -0.34 -10.86
C LYS A 160 8.15 -1.58 -11.57
N SER A 161 7.23 -2.48 -11.93
CA SER A 161 7.44 -3.59 -12.85
C SER A 161 6.53 -3.43 -14.06
N THR A 162 7.00 -3.87 -15.23
CA THR A 162 6.22 -3.94 -16.48
C THR A 162 6.13 -5.36 -17.04
N ASP A 163 6.50 -6.36 -16.24
CA ASP A 163 6.52 -7.78 -16.63
C ASP A 163 5.89 -8.68 -15.56
N GLY A 164 4.90 -8.15 -14.84
CA GLY A 164 4.13 -8.92 -13.87
C GLY A 164 4.87 -9.17 -12.56
N GLY A 165 5.81 -8.30 -12.20
CA GLY A 165 6.55 -8.39 -10.95
C GLY A 165 7.79 -9.29 -11.00
N ILE A 166 8.28 -9.64 -12.21
CA ILE A 166 9.50 -10.44 -12.37
C ILE A 166 10.75 -9.56 -12.23
N ASN A 167 10.77 -8.42 -12.91
CA ASN A 167 11.84 -7.45 -12.83
C ASN A 167 11.31 -6.10 -12.34
N TRP A 168 12.16 -5.38 -11.58
CA TRP A 168 11.80 -4.13 -10.93
C TRP A 168 12.76 -3.02 -11.26
N SER A 169 12.21 -1.82 -11.43
CA SER A 169 12.95 -0.56 -11.50
C SER A 169 12.50 0.37 -10.38
N LEU A 170 13.45 1.07 -9.77
CA LEU A 170 13.14 2.15 -8.83
C LEU A 170 12.36 3.24 -9.56
N ASN A 171 11.15 3.54 -9.10
CA ASN A 171 10.27 4.52 -9.73
C ASN A 171 10.41 5.90 -9.06
N THR A 172 10.25 5.93 -7.73
CA THR A 172 10.46 7.15 -6.95
C THR A 172 11.31 6.89 -5.73
N HIS A 173 11.98 7.95 -5.24
CA HIS A 173 12.80 7.88 -4.06
C HIS A 173 12.63 9.12 -3.19
N TRP A 174 12.60 8.97 -1.87
CA TRP A 174 12.30 10.02 -0.90
C TRP A 174 13.24 11.23 -0.88
N TYR A 175 14.40 11.15 -1.53
CA TYR A 175 15.26 12.32 -1.80
C TYR A 175 15.73 12.40 -3.26
N GLY A 176 15.07 11.70 -4.20
CA GLY A 176 15.46 11.67 -5.62
C GLY A 176 16.78 10.92 -5.88
N GLY A 177 17.12 9.95 -5.02
CA GLY A 177 18.32 9.13 -5.17
C GLY A 177 18.21 8.13 -6.32
N GLY A 178 19.38 7.63 -6.83
CA GLY A 178 19.41 6.61 -7.88
C GLY A 178 18.92 7.07 -9.25
N GLY A 179 18.72 8.38 -9.47
CA GLY A 179 18.14 8.93 -10.69
C GLY A 179 16.61 8.81 -10.78
N ALA A 180 15.95 8.38 -9.72
CA ALA A 180 14.50 8.31 -9.62
C ALA A 180 13.87 9.69 -9.36
N ASN A 181 12.59 9.82 -9.68
CA ASN A 181 11.82 11.01 -9.31
C ASN A 181 11.72 11.13 -7.78
N TYR A 182 11.56 12.37 -7.30
CA TYR A 182 11.22 12.61 -5.91
C TYR A 182 9.74 12.29 -5.67
N MET A 183 9.47 11.56 -4.62
CA MET A 183 8.18 11.45 -3.95
C MET A 183 8.45 11.21 -2.48
N HIS A 184 7.63 11.75 -1.59
CA HIS A 184 7.83 11.58 -0.14
C HIS A 184 7.82 10.09 0.22
N ALA A 185 8.54 9.73 1.27
CA ALA A 185 8.62 8.34 1.74
C ALA A 185 7.31 7.83 2.33
N ASP A 186 7.33 6.52 2.59
CA ASP A 186 6.36 5.82 3.41
C ASP A 186 4.98 5.74 2.75
N GLU A 187 4.94 4.92 1.68
CA GLU A 187 3.75 4.71 0.86
C GLU A 187 2.71 3.85 1.59
N HIS A 188 1.60 4.47 1.97
CA HIS A 188 0.49 3.78 2.64
C HIS A 188 -0.55 3.26 1.66
N MET A 189 -0.70 3.92 0.52
CA MET A 189 -1.66 3.54 -0.51
C MET A 189 -1.14 3.88 -1.90
N LEU A 190 -1.21 2.93 -2.79
CA LEU A 190 -1.11 3.08 -4.23
C LEU A 190 -2.42 2.60 -4.83
N GLN A 191 -3.05 3.41 -5.68
CA GLN A 191 -4.34 3.06 -6.26
C GLN A 191 -4.51 3.63 -7.66
N TYR A 192 -4.82 2.78 -8.62
CA TYR A 192 -5.32 3.25 -9.91
C TYR A 192 -6.79 3.67 -9.79
N ASN A 193 -7.11 4.84 -10.31
CA ASN A 193 -8.48 5.26 -10.51
C ASN A 193 -8.93 4.83 -11.93
N THR A 194 -9.89 3.94 -11.99
CA THR A 194 -10.39 3.38 -13.25
C THR A 194 -11.19 4.36 -14.11
N LEU A 195 -11.55 5.54 -13.59
CA LEU A 195 -12.31 6.56 -14.32
C LEU A 195 -11.38 7.46 -15.15
N ASP A 196 -10.17 7.74 -14.70
CA ASP A 196 -9.21 8.62 -15.36
C ASP A 196 -7.87 7.95 -15.70
N ASN A 197 -7.72 6.67 -15.34
CA ASN A 197 -6.54 5.83 -15.52
C ASN A 197 -5.26 6.42 -14.88
N LYS A 198 -5.40 7.24 -13.86
CA LYS A 198 -4.28 7.76 -13.09
C LYS A 198 -3.95 6.84 -11.93
N VAL A 199 -2.68 6.74 -11.63
CA VAL A 199 -2.23 6.14 -10.37
C VAL A 199 -2.02 7.22 -9.32
N TYR A 200 -2.56 6.99 -8.14
CA TYR A 200 -2.46 7.86 -6.98
C TYR A 200 -1.59 7.19 -5.92
N SER A 201 -0.80 8.02 -5.23
CA SER A 201 -0.03 7.65 -4.05
C SER A 201 -0.45 8.51 -2.88
N ALA A 202 -0.70 7.89 -1.73
CA ALA A 202 -0.84 8.56 -0.45
C ALA A 202 0.27 8.08 0.49
N ASN A 203 1.07 9.03 0.97
CA ASN A 203 2.24 8.81 1.79
C ASN A 203 2.33 9.83 2.94
N ASP A 204 3.36 9.75 3.78
CA ASP A 204 3.52 10.65 4.94
C ASP A 204 3.72 12.12 4.55
N GLY A 205 4.06 12.41 3.31
CA GLY A 205 4.19 13.78 2.78
C GLY A 205 2.93 14.33 2.15
N GLY A 206 1.96 13.47 1.79
CA GLY A 206 0.74 13.94 1.16
C GLY A 206 0.17 13.01 0.10
N LEU A 207 -0.35 13.63 -0.94
CA LEU A 207 -1.04 12.97 -2.05
C LEU A 207 -0.38 13.35 -3.38
N TYR A 208 -0.07 12.34 -4.16
CA TYR A 208 0.52 12.47 -5.49
C TYR A 208 -0.31 11.70 -6.52
N TYR A 209 -0.23 12.10 -7.80
CA TYR A 209 -0.72 11.29 -8.89
C TYR A 209 0.26 11.28 -10.07
N SER A 210 0.12 10.24 -10.89
CA SER A 210 0.72 10.15 -12.21
C SER A 210 -0.34 9.82 -13.24
N ASP A 211 -0.29 10.49 -14.40
CA ASP A 211 -1.13 10.23 -15.57
C ASP A 211 -0.36 9.62 -16.75
N ASP A 212 0.87 9.19 -16.49
CA ASP A 212 1.78 8.58 -17.46
C ASP A 212 2.47 7.32 -16.90
N ASP A 213 1.69 6.53 -16.14
CA ASP A 213 2.14 5.26 -15.58
C ASP A 213 3.39 5.38 -14.70
N GLY A 214 3.46 6.42 -13.88
CA GLY A 214 4.54 6.64 -12.92
C GLY A 214 5.82 7.22 -13.54
N ASN A 215 5.83 7.65 -14.81
CA ASN A 215 7.01 8.28 -15.38
C ASN A 215 7.23 9.69 -14.79
N ASN A 216 6.15 10.40 -14.47
CA ASN A 216 6.16 11.67 -13.74
C ASN A 216 5.10 11.65 -12.64
N TRP A 217 5.39 12.30 -11.51
CA TRP A 217 4.48 12.44 -10.38
C TRP A 217 4.21 13.90 -10.08
N THR A 218 2.96 14.22 -9.82
CA THR A 218 2.48 15.56 -9.47
C THR A 218 2.01 15.55 -8.03
N ASP A 219 2.59 16.43 -7.21
CA ASP A 219 2.14 16.69 -5.84
C ASP A 219 0.83 17.48 -5.87
N ILE A 220 -0.20 16.97 -5.19
CA ILE A 220 -1.51 17.60 -5.01
C ILE A 220 -1.87 17.76 -3.54
N SER A 221 -0.88 17.83 -2.67
CA SER A 221 -1.05 17.96 -1.22
C SER A 221 -1.49 19.35 -0.78
N ASP A 222 -1.41 20.36 -1.65
CA ASP A 222 -1.76 21.75 -1.31
C ASP A 222 -3.20 21.86 -0.79
N GLY A 223 -3.36 22.48 0.37
CA GLY A 223 -4.64 22.61 1.07
C GLY A 223 -5.04 21.42 1.95
N LEU A 224 -4.28 20.33 1.95
CA LEU A 224 -4.50 19.23 2.88
C LEU A 224 -3.93 19.57 4.27
N GLN A 225 -4.70 19.34 5.32
CA GLN A 225 -4.26 19.56 6.70
C GLN A 225 -3.68 18.25 7.27
N ILE A 226 -2.52 17.84 6.76
CA ILE A 226 -1.88 16.56 7.07
C ILE A 226 -0.65 16.68 7.99
N THR A 227 -0.28 17.88 8.42
CA THR A 227 0.92 18.12 9.22
C THR A 227 0.66 17.80 10.70
N GLN A 228 1.48 16.93 11.27
CA GLN A 228 1.50 16.60 12.69
C GLN A 228 2.67 17.29 13.38
N PHE A 229 2.41 18.27 14.24
CA PHE A 229 3.44 18.90 15.05
C PHE A 229 3.90 18.00 16.21
N TYR A 230 5.21 17.78 16.29
CA TYR A 230 5.86 16.99 17.34
C TYR A 230 6.29 17.87 18.52
N ARG A 231 6.84 19.04 18.22
CA ARG A 231 7.33 20.01 19.20
C ARG A 231 7.03 21.43 18.74
N LEU A 232 6.75 22.28 19.70
CA LEU A 232 6.57 23.72 19.49
C LEU A 232 7.53 24.50 20.38
N GLY A 233 8.16 25.51 19.81
CA GLY A 233 8.90 26.56 20.53
C GLY A 233 8.20 27.90 20.32
N VAL A 234 7.96 28.63 21.40
CA VAL A 234 7.33 29.96 21.37
C VAL A 234 8.31 31.00 21.85
N SER A 235 8.48 32.10 21.10
CA SER A 235 9.33 33.21 21.51
C SER A 235 8.80 33.87 22.78
N GLN A 236 9.71 34.14 23.72
CA GLN A 236 9.37 34.86 24.95
C GLN A 236 9.49 36.41 24.79
N THR A 237 10.01 36.84 23.64
CA THR A 237 10.32 38.27 23.42
C THR A 237 9.71 38.83 22.12
N VAL A 238 9.30 37.96 21.18
CA VAL A 238 8.69 38.37 19.92
C VAL A 238 7.29 37.77 19.86
N GLN A 239 6.29 38.67 19.80
CA GLN A 239 4.90 38.26 19.69
C GLN A 239 4.65 37.49 18.40
N ASP A 240 3.82 36.43 18.47
CA ASP A 240 3.39 35.60 17.34
C ASP A 240 4.52 34.84 16.60
N LEU A 241 5.72 34.80 17.19
CA LEU A 241 6.81 33.98 16.65
C LEU A 241 6.78 32.58 17.27
N VAL A 242 6.47 31.59 16.46
CA VAL A 242 6.38 30.16 16.83
C VAL A 242 7.18 29.34 15.84
N ILE A 243 7.96 28.39 16.33
CA ILE A 243 8.63 27.36 15.51
C ILE A 243 8.04 26.00 15.84
N GLY A 244 7.73 25.21 14.83
CA GLY A 244 7.18 23.86 15.00
C GLY A 244 7.97 22.84 14.20
N GLY A 245 8.48 21.82 14.90
CA GLY A 245 9.02 20.60 14.26
C GLY A 245 7.88 19.61 14.06
N THR A 246 7.80 19.03 12.88
CA THR A 246 6.74 18.09 12.48
C THR A 246 7.25 16.69 12.35
N GLN A 247 6.33 15.71 12.34
CA GLN A 247 6.62 14.35 11.91
C GLN A 247 6.81 14.37 10.39
N ASP A 248 7.98 13.92 9.94
CA ASP A 248 8.40 13.65 8.56
C ASP A 248 8.31 14.82 7.54
N ASN A 249 7.73 15.97 7.93
CA ASN A 249 7.50 17.14 7.07
C ASN A 249 8.33 18.37 7.43
N GLY A 250 9.46 18.20 8.14
CA GLY A 250 10.44 19.25 8.42
C GLY A 250 10.05 20.18 9.57
N THR A 251 10.43 21.45 9.44
CA THR A 251 10.22 22.46 10.49
C THR A 251 9.62 23.73 9.89
N PHE A 252 8.57 24.23 10.51
CA PHE A 252 7.86 25.44 10.11
C PHE A 252 8.10 26.57 11.08
N LEU A 253 8.19 27.78 10.54
CA LEU A 253 8.30 29.01 11.28
C LEU A 253 7.06 29.88 11.04
N LYS A 254 6.24 30.06 12.08
CA LYS A 254 5.17 31.06 12.04
C LYS A 254 5.73 32.41 12.44
N ASN A 255 5.54 33.40 11.57
CA ASN A 255 5.85 34.81 11.87
C ASN A 255 4.60 35.63 11.48
N ASN A 256 4.01 36.30 12.50
CA ASN A 256 2.71 36.97 12.39
C ASN A 256 1.57 35.98 12.00
N LEU A 257 0.94 36.18 10.84
CA LEU A 257 -0.23 35.41 10.41
C LEU A 257 0.10 34.21 9.49
N ASN A 258 1.36 34.05 9.10
CA ASN A 258 1.79 33.00 8.16
C ASN A 258 2.61 31.91 8.85
N TRP A 259 2.35 30.67 8.46
CA TRP A 259 3.19 29.49 8.77
C TRP A 259 4.18 29.24 7.66
#